data_d8938b2c0ffe1ce85a08a56ae3327b7d
#
_entry.id   d8938b2c0ffe1ce85a08a56ae3327b7d
#
_cell.length_a   1.000
_cell.length_b   1.000
_cell.length_c   1.000
_cell.angle_alpha   90.00
_cell.angle_beta   90.00
_cell.angle_gamma   90.00
#
_symmetry.space_group_name_H-M   'P 1'
#
loop_
_entity.id
_entity.type
_entity.pdbx_description
1 polymer ?
#
loop_
_entity_poly.entity_id
_entity_poly.type
_entity_poly.pdbx_seq_one_letter_code
_entity_poly.pdbx_strand_id
1 'polypeptide(L)'
;NGCARINLKLQNVEGTEINGMGPAISEEKTKELLERLDVLKEGDVLVLAGSIPASMPDDMYRNIAARMEGKKILLAVDATKDLLVNVLEYHPFVIKPNNHELGEIFGVNLSTKESVVPYAKKLQEKGARNVLISMAGEGAVLVSEDKSVFMAEAPKGTLINGVGAGDSMVA
;
A
#
# COMPACT_ATOMS: atom_id res chain seq x y z
N ASN A 1 0.68 -24.88 -12.11
CA ASN A 1 2.03 -25.27 -11.75
C ASN A 1 3.02 -24.26 -12.34
N GLY A 2 3.80 -23.58 -11.51
CA GLY A 2 4.81 -22.59 -11.91
C GLY A 2 5.65 -22.19 -10.70
N CYS A 3 6.80 -21.54 -10.96
CA CYS A 3 7.63 -20.99 -9.91
C CYS A 3 7.03 -19.68 -9.36
N ALA A 4 7.19 -19.44 -8.08
CA ALA A 4 6.88 -18.15 -7.48
C ALA A 4 7.64 -17.02 -8.20
N ARG A 5 7.10 -15.80 -8.15
CA ARG A 5 7.78 -14.61 -8.69
C ARG A 5 9.15 -14.46 -8.04
N ILE A 6 10.19 -14.26 -8.86
CA ILE A 6 11.53 -13.95 -8.40
C ILE A 6 11.85 -12.51 -8.80
N ASN A 7 12.22 -11.69 -7.84
CA ASN A 7 12.72 -10.34 -8.07
C ASN A 7 14.21 -10.30 -7.73
N LEU A 8 15.03 -9.86 -8.67
CA LEU A 8 16.47 -9.72 -8.50
C LEU A 8 16.82 -8.23 -8.45
N LYS A 9 17.48 -7.81 -7.37
CA LYS A 9 18.01 -6.45 -7.22
C LYS A 9 19.53 -6.49 -7.39
N LEU A 10 20.05 -5.70 -8.33
CA LEU A 10 21.50 -5.61 -8.59
C LEU A 10 22.11 -4.54 -7.67
N GLN A 11 22.97 -4.96 -6.74
CA GLN A 11 23.59 -4.05 -5.76
C GLN A 11 24.57 -3.03 -6.36
N ASN A 12 25.21 -3.38 -7.48
CA ASN A 12 26.28 -2.55 -8.08
C ASN A 12 25.80 -1.68 -9.24
N VAL A 13 24.50 -1.70 -9.55
CA VAL A 13 23.89 -0.90 -10.62
C VAL A 13 22.68 -0.22 -10.01
N GLU A 14 22.82 1.07 -9.74
CA GLU A 14 21.81 1.87 -9.04
C GLU A 14 20.44 1.78 -9.72
N GLY A 15 19.44 1.36 -8.96
CA GLY A 15 18.03 1.30 -9.41
C GLY A 15 17.70 0.17 -10.39
N THR A 16 18.60 -0.79 -10.65
CA THR A 16 18.29 -1.90 -11.57
C THR A 16 17.66 -3.07 -10.84
N GLU A 17 16.43 -3.39 -11.22
CA GLU A 17 15.69 -4.55 -10.74
C GLU A 17 15.22 -5.41 -11.92
N ILE A 18 15.38 -6.72 -11.81
CA ILE A 18 14.80 -7.69 -12.73
C ILE A 18 13.61 -8.34 -12.04
N ASN A 19 12.42 -7.92 -12.43
CA ASN A 19 11.18 -8.41 -11.88
C ASN A 19 10.64 -9.55 -12.76
N GLY A 20 10.77 -10.78 -12.26
CA GLY A 20 10.20 -11.94 -12.93
C GLY A 20 8.68 -11.90 -12.99
N MET A 21 8.11 -12.48 -14.03
CA MET A 21 6.68 -12.74 -14.10
C MET A 21 6.36 -13.95 -13.21
N GLY A 22 5.40 -13.82 -12.31
CA GLY A 22 4.86 -14.95 -11.57
C GLY A 22 4.06 -15.93 -12.47
N PRO A 23 3.61 -17.06 -11.94
CA PRO A 23 2.75 -17.97 -12.71
C PRO A 23 1.40 -17.32 -13.00
N ALA A 24 0.78 -17.71 -14.10
CA ALA A 24 -0.59 -17.33 -14.37
C ALA A 24 -1.53 -17.88 -13.28
N ILE A 25 -2.38 -17.03 -12.74
CA ILE A 25 -3.38 -17.38 -11.73
C ILE A 25 -4.72 -17.57 -12.46
N SER A 26 -5.33 -18.76 -12.30
CA SER A 26 -6.62 -19.04 -12.92
C SER A 26 -7.76 -18.35 -12.18
N GLU A 27 -8.88 -18.13 -12.86
CA GLU A 27 -10.11 -17.60 -12.26
C GLU A 27 -10.58 -18.45 -11.08
N GLU A 28 -10.45 -19.79 -11.16
CA GLU A 28 -10.77 -20.72 -10.06
C GLU A 28 -9.93 -20.40 -8.81
N LYS A 29 -8.63 -20.14 -8.97
CA LYS A 29 -7.74 -19.80 -7.86
C LYS A 29 -8.01 -18.40 -7.31
N THR A 30 -8.39 -17.48 -8.17
CA THR A 30 -8.85 -16.14 -7.75
C THR A 30 -10.13 -16.25 -6.91
N LYS A 31 -11.08 -17.09 -7.33
CA LYS A 31 -12.31 -17.36 -6.58
C LYS A 31 -12.00 -18.02 -5.23
N GLU A 32 -11.14 -19.03 -5.20
CA GLU A 32 -10.67 -19.67 -3.96
C GLU A 32 -10.05 -18.65 -2.99
N LEU A 33 -9.23 -17.72 -3.49
CA LEU A 33 -8.68 -16.64 -2.67
C LEU A 33 -9.79 -15.81 -2.02
N LEU A 34 -10.74 -15.37 -2.82
CA LEU A 34 -11.86 -14.54 -2.32
C LEU A 34 -12.72 -15.31 -1.29
N GLU A 35 -12.97 -16.59 -1.51
CA GLU A 35 -13.71 -17.45 -0.55
C GLU A 35 -12.94 -17.61 0.77
N ARG A 36 -11.61 -17.71 0.72
CA ARG A 36 -10.77 -17.78 1.93
C ARG A 36 -10.84 -16.51 2.78
N LEU A 37 -11.08 -15.34 2.16
CA LEU A 37 -11.24 -14.08 2.90
C LEU A 37 -12.59 -14.02 3.66
N ASP A 38 -13.54 -14.89 3.37
CA ASP A 38 -14.83 -14.91 4.05
C ASP A 38 -14.74 -15.32 5.53
N VAL A 39 -13.68 -15.97 5.95
CA VAL A 39 -13.43 -16.35 7.34
C VAL A 39 -13.11 -15.15 8.24
N LEU A 40 -12.72 -14.02 7.65
CA LEU A 40 -12.38 -12.80 8.38
C LEU A 40 -13.60 -12.25 9.13
N LYS A 41 -13.35 -11.77 10.35
CA LYS A 41 -14.35 -11.30 11.32
C LYS A 41 -14.07 -9.86 11.74
N GLU A 42 -15.05 -9.27 12.41
CA GLU A 42 -14.90 -7.97 13.07
C GLU A 42 -13.63 -7.94 13.94
N GLY A 43 -12.80 -6.92 13.74
CA GLY A 43 -11.53 -6.73 14.44
C GLY A 43 -10.31 -7.39 13.80
N ASP A 44 -10.49 -8.28 12.81
CA ASP A 44 -9.36 -8.82 12.05
C ASP A 44 -8.70 -7.71 11.20
N VAL A 45 -7.41 -7.86 10.92
CA VAL A 45 -6.65 -6.97 10.05
C VAL A 45 -6.36 -7.67 8.73
N LEU A 46 -6.72 -7.05 7.62
CA LEU A 46 -6.35 -7.49 6.28
C LEU A 46 -5.38 -6.50 5.66
N VAL A 47 -4.20 -6.98 5.27
CA VAL A 47 -3.20 -6.17 4.58
C VAL A 47 -3.21 -6.51 3.09
N LEU A 48 -3.42 -5.50 2.25
CA LEU A 48 -3.26 -5.56 0.80
C LEU A 48 -1.99 -4.81 0.43
N ALA A 49 -0.94 -5.54 0.05
CA ALA A 49 0.36 -4.95 -0.26
C ALA A 49 0.93 -5.48 -1.58
N GLY A 50 1.67 -4.62 -2.28
CA GLY A 50 2.37 -4.95 -3.52
C GLY A 50 1.54 -4.81 -4.79
N SER A 51 2.03 -5.43 -5.87
CA SER A 51 1.41 -5.38 -7.20
C SER A 51 0.53 -6.59 -7.48
N ILE A 52 -0.50 -6.40 -8.30
CA ILE A 52 -1.37 -7.48 -8.79
C ILE A 52 -0.67 -8.17 -9.96
N PRO A 53 -0.63 -9.53 -10.00
CA PRO A 53 -0.16 -10.27 -11.17
C PRO A 53 -0.97 -9.93 -12.42
N ALA A 54 -0.30 -9.81 -13.58
CA ALA A 54 -0.96 -9.46 -14.85
C ALA A 54 -2.04 -10.44 -15.32
N SER A 55 -2.11 -11.63 -14.72
CA SER A 55 -3.15 -12.64 -14.98
C SER A 55 -4.42 -12.45 -14.12
N MET A 56 -4.41 -11.51 -13.19
CA MET A 56 -5.55 -11.18 -12.34
C MET A 56 -6.16 -9.84 -12.77
N PRO A 57 -7.44 -9.59 -12.46
CA PRO A 57 -8.07 -8.30 -12.74
C PRO A 57 -7.33 -7.14 -12.03
N ASP A 58 -7.15 -6.03 -12.74
CA ASP A 58 -6.49 -4.84 -12.22
C ASP A 58 -7.23 -4.20 -11.02
N ASP A 59 -8.52 -4.50 -10.88
CA ASP A 59 -9.38 -4.04 -9.80
C ASP A 59 -9.45 -5.02 -8.60
N MET A 60 -8.54 -5.99 -8.52
CA MET A 60 -8.59 -7.05 -7.48
C MET A 60 -8.63 -6.46 -6.06
N TYR A 61 -7.88 -5.42 -5.75
CA TYR A 61 -7.89 -4.79 -4.43
C TYR A 61 -9.25 -4.16 -4.12
N ARG A 62 -9.86 -3.52 -5.11
CA ARG A 62 -11.21 -2.99 -5.02
C ARG A 62 -12.22 -4.11 -4.77
N ASN A 63 -12.13 -5.23 -5.49
CA ASN A 63 -13.02 -6.38 -5.35
C ASN A 63 -12.90 -7.03 -3.96
N ILE A 64 -11.67 -7.11 -3.42
CA ILE A 64 -11.42 -7.57 -2.05
C ILE A 64 -12.04 -6.60 -1.04
N ALA A 65 -11.79 -5.29 -1.19
CA ALA A 65 -12.33 -4.28 -0.28
C ALA A 65 -13.87 -4.29 -0.27
N ALA A 66 -14.51 -4.37 -1.44
CA ALA A 66 -15.96 -4.51 -1.57
C ALA A 66 -16.50 -5.76 -0.84
N ARG A 67 -15.79 -6.90 -0.97
CA ARG A 67 -16.20 -8.15 -0.29
C ARG A 67 -16.07 -8.05 1.23
N MET A 68 -15.18 -7.20 1.73
CA MET A 68 -14.96 -6.97 3.16
C MET A 68 -15.90 -5.92 3.75
N GLU A 69 -16.63 -5.20 2.91
CA GLU A 69 -17.59 -4.18 3.35
C GLU A 69 -18.62 -4.77 4.33
N GLY A 70 -18.89 -4.06 5.41
CA GLY A 70 -19.81 -4.50 6.46
C GLY A 70 -19.26 -5.51 7.47
N LYS A 71 -18.09 -6.15 7.21
CA LYS A 71 -17.46 -7.09 8.15
C LYS A 71 -16.73 -6.41 9.31
N LYS A 72 -16.55 -5.08 9.25
CA LYS A 72 -15.82 -4.28 10.26
C LYS A 72 -14.40 -4.76 10.51
N ILE A 73 -13.72 -5.22 9.48
CA ILE A 73 -12.30 -5.51 9.51
C ILE A 73 -11.47 -4.23 9.37
N LEU A 74 -10.21 -4.28 9.78
CA LEU A 74 -9.26 -3.21 9.59
C LEU A 74 -8.48 -3.45 8.30
N LEU A 75 -8.79 -2.71 7.24
CA LEU A 75 -8.11 -2.83 5.95
C LEU A 75 -6.89 -1.90 5.89
N ALA A 76 -5.69 -2.46 5.77
CA ALA A 76 -4.45 -1.73 5.52
C ALA A 76 -4.02 -1.90 4.06
N VAL A 77 -3.70 -0.81 3.36
CA VAL A 77 -3.37 -0.86 1.94
C VAL A 77 -2.03 -0.17 1.67
N ASP A 78 -1.09 -0.94 1.12
CA ASP A 78 0.20 -0.48 0.61
C ASP A 78 0.27 -0.77 -0.89
N ALA A 79 -0.24 0.15 -1.68
CA ALA A 79 -0.37 0.01 -3.12
C ALA A 79 -0.12 1.34 -3.82
N THR A 80 0.12 1.28 -5.13
CA THR A 80 0.45 2.45 -5.95
C THR A 80 -0.72 2.87 -6.82
N LYS A 81 -0.80 4.16 -7.15
CA LYS A 81 -1.70 4.73 -8.18
C LYS A 81 -3.15 4.28 -8.03
N ASP A 82 -3.72 3.75 -9.10
CA ASP A 82 -5.13 3.37 -9.19
C ASP A 82 -5.50 2.26 -8.20
N LEU A 83 -4.58 1.35 -7.89
CA LEU A 83 -4.81 0.29 -6.89
C LEU A 83 -5.12 0.88 -5.50
N LEU A 84 -4.44 1.96 -5.13
CA LEU A 84 -4.69 2.66 -3.87
C LEU A 84 -5.95 3.53 -3.95
N VAL A 85 -6.12 4.29 -5.06
CA VAL A 85 -7.25 5.22 -5.19
C VAL A 85 -8.58 4.49 -5.24
N ASN A 86 -8.64 3.35 -5.94
CA ASN A 86 -9.86 2.57 -6.13
C ASN A 86 -10.39 1.87 -4.87
N VAL A 87 -9.60 1.80 -3.79
CA VAL A 87 -10.06 1.22 -2.52
C VAL A 87 -10.56 2.28 -1.52
N LEU A 88 -10.39 3.56 -1.81
CA LEU A 88 -10.74 4.64 -0.87
C LEU A 88 -12.23 4.70 -0.57
N GLU A 89 -13.09 4.37 -1.54
CA GLU A 89 -14.54 4.32 -1.35
C GLU A 89 -14.99 3.32 -0.27
N TYR A 90 -14.14 2.32 0.07
CA TYR A 90 -14.39 1.30 1.10
C TYR A 90 -13.77 1.67 2.47
N HIS A 91 -13.37 2.90 2.65
CA HIS A 91 -12.87 3.46 3.91
C HIS A 91 -11.76 2.63 4.59
N PRO A 92 -10.64 2.35 3.91
CA PRO A 92 -9.54 1.59 4.49
C PRO A 92 -9.06 2.23 5.80
N PHE A 93 -8.76 1.37 6.79
CA PHE A 93 -8.29 1.83 8.11
C PHE A 93 -7.00 2.63 7.99
N VAL A 94 -6.05 2.15 7.16
CA VAL A 94 -4.81 2.88 6.87
C VAL A 94 -4.38 2.62 5.44
N ILE A 95 -3.88 3.67 4.80
CA ILE A 95 -3.15 3.60 3.54
C ILE A 95 -1.74 4.13 3.74
N LYS A 96 -0.75 3.55 3.02
CA LYS A 96 0.65 3.95 3.14
C LYS A 96 1.30 4.24 1.77
N PRO A 97 1.00 5.33 1.09
CA PRO A 97 1.82 5.78 -0.02
C PRO A 97 3.16 6.36 0.47
N ASN A 98 4.19 6.35 -0.36
CA ASN A 98 5.34 7.21 -0.15
C ASN A 98 5.08 8.62 -0.72
N ASN A 99 5.98 9.57 -0.46
CA ASN A 99 5.81 10.95 -0.93
C ASN A 99 5.80 11.07 -2.47
N HIS A 100 6.52 10.20 -3.18
CA HIS A 100 6.53 10.19 -4.65
C HIS A 100 5.22 9.65 -5.20
N GLU A 101 4.72 8.52 -4.68
CA GLU A 101 3.43 7.94 -5.05
C GLU A 101 2.27 8.91 -4.76
N LEU A 102 2.30 9.59 -3.61
CA LEU A 102 1.34 10.65 -3.28
C LEU A 102 1.44 11.78 -4.31
N GLY A 103 2.64 12.19 -4.67
CA GLY A 103 2.89 13.22 -5.69
C GLY A 103 2.36 12.80 -7.06
N GLU A 104 2.54 11.54 -7.47
CA GLU A 104 2.01 11.00 -8.73
C GLU A 104 0.47 11.04 -8.78
N ILE A 105 -0.20 10.69 -7.68
CA ILE A 105 -1.68 10.73 -7.60
C ILE A 105 -2.23 12.15 -7.85
N PHE A 106 -1.51 13.17 -7.42
CA PHE A 106 -1.97 14.57 -7.51
C PHE A 106 -1.24 15.40 -8.57
N GLY A 107 -0.29 14.83 -9.29
CA GLY A 107 0.49 15.52 -10.33
C GLY A 107 1.42 16.61 -9.77
N VAL A 108 2.00 16.40 -8.58
CA VAL A 108 2.86 17.36 -7.87
C VAL A 108 4.13 16.71 -7.34
N ASN A 109 5.16 17.52 -7.06
CA ASN A 109 6.37 17.05 -6.38
C ASN A 109 6.30 17.39 -4.88
N LEU A 110 6.47 16.38 -4.04
CA LEU A 110 6.35 16.48 -2.59
C LEU A 110 7.66 16.02 -1.94
N SER A 111 8.41 16.94 -1.33
CA SER A 111 9.74 16.66 -0.77
C SER A 111 9.88 16.93 0.73
N THR A 112 8.93 17.64 1.36
CA THR A 112 8.97 17.94 2.79
C THR A 112 7.77 17.36 3.51
N LYS A 113 7.91 17.14 4.83
CA LYS A 113 6.82 16.63 5.69
C LYS A 113 5.60 17.53 5.66
N GLU A 114 5.80 18.85 5.65
CA GLU A 114 4.72 19.82 5.59
C GLU A 114 4.00 19.77 4.24
N SER A 115 4.74 19.55 3.14
CA SER A 115 4.17 19.53 1.79
C SER A 115 3.23 18.35 1.54
N VAL A 116 3.41 17.22 2.23
CA VAL A 116 2.56 16.03 2.06
C VAL A 116 1.22 16.13 2.81
N VAL A 117 1.16 16.91 3.89
CA VAL A 117 -0.04 16.99 4.77
C VAL A 117 -1.32 17.37 4.05
N PRO A 118 -1.36 18.42 3.19
CA PRO A 118 -2.59 18.79 2.47
C PRO A 118 -3.10 17.67 1.56
N TYR A 119 -2.20 16.92 0.94
CA TYR A 119 -2.55 15.83 0.03
C TYR A 119 -2.97 14.56 0.77
N ALA A 120 -2.35 14.27 1.91
CA ALA A 120 -2.82 13.22 2.81
C ALA A 120 -4.27 13.48 3.27
N LYS A 121 -4.60 14.72 3.64
CA LYS A 121 -5.98 15.12 3.98
C LYS A 121 -6.95 14.95 2.81
N LYS A 122 -6.53 15.23 1.58
CA LYS A 122 -7.37 14.96 0.39
C LYS A 122 -7.64 13.46 0.18
N LEU A 123 -6.71 12.57 0.55
CA LEU A 123 -6.97 11.12 0.52
C LEU A 123 -7.95 10.70 1.63
N GLN A 124 -7.92 11.37 2.79
CA GLN A 124 -8.94 11.16 3.82
C GLN A 124 -10.33 11.65 3.36
N GLU A 125 -10.41 12.78 2.67
CA GLU A 125 -11.66 13.27 2.08
C GLU A 125 -12.24 12.30 1.04
N LYS A 126 -11.36 11.51 0.39
CA LYS A 126 -11.75 10.45 -0.55
C LYS A 126 -12.13 9.13 0.14
N GLY A 127 -11.91 8.99 1.45
CA GLY A 127 -12.36 7.85 2.22
C GLY A 127 -11.35 7.18 3.15
N ALA A 128 -10.03 7.39 2.99
CA ALA A 128 -9.05 6.81 3.91
C ALA A 128 -9.27 7.30 5.34
N ARG A 129 -9.23 6.40 6.33
CA ARG A 129 -9.35 6.80 7.73
C ARG A 129 -8.03 7.36 8.25
N ASN A 130 -6.93 6.66 8.05
CA ASN A 130 -5.59 7.10 8.40
C ASN A 130 -4.69 7.09 7.17
N VAL A 131 -3.82 8.09 7.04
CA VAL A 131 -2.87 8.19 5.92
C VAL A 131 -1.46 8.30 6.47
N LEU A 132 -0.65 7.26 6.25
CA LEU A 132 0.75 7.18 6.64
C LEU A 132 1.62 7.43 5.41
N ILE A 133 2.38 8.52 5.39
CA ILE A 133 3.28 8.85 4.28
C ILE A 133 4.70 8.48 4.67
N SER A 134 5.32 7.56 3.95
CA SER A 134 6.75 7.24 4.11
C SER A 134 7.60 8.18 3.28
N MET A 135 8.70 8.68 3.85
CA MET A 135 9.57 9.69 3.24
C MET A 135 11.05 9.29 3.31
N ALA A 136 11.33 8.01 3.31
CA ALA A 136 12.69 7.45 3.38
C ALA A 136 13.53 8.10 4.49
N GLY A 137 14.67 8.71 4.16
CA GLY A 137 15.57 9.38 5.11
C GLY A 137 14.97 10.59 5.82
N GLU A 138 13.87 11.16 5.31
CA GLU A 138 13.13 12.25 5.94
C GLU A 138 12.13 11.76 7.02
N GLY A 139 11.95 10.44 7.17
CA GLY A 139 11.07 9.86 8.16
C GLY A 139 9.66 9.59 7.66
N ALA A 140 8.64 10.00 8.39
CA ALA A 140 7.24 9.73 8.06
C ALA A 140 6.28 10.80 8.57
N VAL A 141 5.11 10.86 7.94
CA VAL A 141 3.97 11.70 8.38
C VAL A 141 2.73 10.83 8.48
N LEU A 142 2.05 10.87 9.61
CA LEU A 142 0.74 10.26 9.81
C LEU A 142 -0.32 11.36 9.94
N VAL A 143 -1.35 11.28 9.10
CA VAL A 143 -2.59 12.02 9.31
C VAL A 143 -3.63 11.03 9.81
N SER A 144 -3.99 11.12 11.08
CA SER A 144 -4.91 10.19 11.73
C SER A 144 -6.38 10.54 11.47
N GLU A 145 -7.28 9.61 11.76
CA GLU A 145 -8.71 9.72 11.49
C GLU A 145 -9.36 10.98 12.12
N ASP A 146 -8.86 11.43 13.29
CA ASP A 146 -9.29 12.65 13.96
C ASP A 146 -8.67 13.93 13.35
N LYS A 147 -7.97 13.84 12.23
CA LYS A 147 -7.25 14.91 11.52
C LYS A 147 -5.98 15.39 12.21
N SER A 148 -5.57 14.78 13.32
CA SER A 148 -4.28 15.06 13.95
C SER A 148 -3.12 14.69 13.01
N VAL A 149 -2.04 15.47 13.06
CA VAL A 149 -0.86 15.26 12.23
C VAL A 149 0.33 14.94 13.12
N PHE A 150 0.96 13.81 12.87
CA PHE A 150 2.17 13.37 13.55
C PHE A 150 3.31 13.28 12.55
N MET A 151 4.48 13.79 12.93
CA MET A 151 5.69 13.73 12.11
C MET A 151 6.79 13.03 12.89
N ALA A 152 7.48 12.10 12.26
CA ALA A 152 8.60 11.38 12.84
C ALA A 152 9.84 11.56 11.96
N GLU A 153 11.00 11.68 12.60
CA GLU A 153 12.29 11.62 11.91
C GLU A 153 12.65 10.17 11.59
N ALA A 154 13.45 9.98 10.55
CA ALA A 154 14.04 8.67 10.32
C ALA A 154 15.00 8.29 11.46
N PRO A 155 15.03 7.03 11.88
CA PRO A 155 16.01 6.57 12.86
C PRO A 155 17.43 6.82 12.37
N LYS A 156 18.30 7.34 13.26
CA LYS A 156 19.73 7.52 12.95
C LYS A 156 20.42 6.16 12.91
N GLY A 157 21.19 5.89 11.86
CA GLY A 157 21.92 4.65 11.71
C GLY A 157 22.63 4.56 10.36
N THR A 158 23.35 3.47 10.14
CA THR A 158 23.93 3.16 8.84
C THR A 158 22.97 2.31 8.05
N LEU A 159 22.50 2.82 6.91
CA LEU A 159 21.65 2.06 6.01
C LEU A 159 22.45 0.93 5.35
N ILE A 160 22.13 -0.31 5.71
CA ILE A 160 22.75 -1.49 5.08
C ILE A 160 21.92 -1.92 3.87
N ASN A 161 20.59 -1.96 4.00
CA ASN A 161 19.68 -2.31 2.94
C ASN A 161 18.29 -1.71 3.23
N GLY A 162 17.68 -1.05 2.24
CA GLY A 162 16.35 -0.44 2.35
C GLY A 162 15.19 -1.37 1.92
N VAL A 163 15.50 -2.60 1.47
CA VAL A 163 14.47 -3.55 1.01
C VAL A 163 13.58 -3.97 2.18
N GLY A 164 12.27 -3.89 1.99
CA GLY A 164 11.27 -4.25 3.01
C GLY A 164 11.02 -3.17 4.08
N ALA A 165 11.68 -2.01 4.01
CA ALA A 165 11.42 -0.93 4.97
C ALA A 165 9.97 -0.42 4.88
N GLY A 166 9.43 -0.30 3.66
CA GLY A 166 8.02 0.05 3.43
C GLY A 166 7.07 -0.98 4.00
N ASP A 167 7.32 -2.27 3.71
CA ASP A 167 6.49 -3.37 4.21
C ASP A 167 6.50 -3.45 5.75
N SER A 168 7.69 -3.25 6.37
CA SER A 168 7.84 -3.23 7.83
C SER A 168 7.10 -2.07 8.50
N MET A 169 6.79 -1.00 7.77
CA MET A 169 6.05 0.15 8.29
C MET A 169 4.53 -0.14 8.31
N VAL A 170 4.05 -1.08 7.51
CA VAL A 170 2.63 -1.48 7.47
C VAL A 170 2.35 -2.63 8.43
N ALA A 171 3.35 -3.51 8.65
CA ALA A 171 3.24 -4.64 9.56
C ALA A 171 3.25 -4.21 11.05
#